data_f0b9c1c69cadfb0b0300f8f163524f7b
#
_entry.id   f0b9c1c69cadfb0b0300f8f163524f7b
#
_cell.length_a   1.000
_cell.length_b   1.000
_cell.length_c   1.000
_cell.angle_alpha   90.00
_cell.angle_beta   90.00
_cell.angle_gamma   90.00
#
_symmetry.space_group_name_H-M   'P 1'
#
loop_
_entity.id
_entity.type
_entity.pdbx_description
1 polymer ?
#
loop_
_entity_poly.entity_id
_entity_poly.type
_entity_poly.pdbx_seq_one_letter_code
_entity_poly.pdbx_strand_id
1 'polypeptide(L)'
;MPRYPVSFQLYSARFFPPLEAQLEWLARCGYDAVEPWLPAYGNDAALFRRQIDAAGLTCSGFHMPLAGLVSEPKRFFDYAHTMGTDTLIPPYLTPAERSITADGWRRVGEQLAEGAAAAKAEGLKVAWHNHDFEYRKLEDGNRPIDLMLEAAGPGVDFEIDIGWVTRGWADPAQELAKYADRITAIQLKDTAPPGIALDEGWAATGDGIIDWLALYPLFAATRANVLVVEHDNPTDWQAFAARSIAYIRALTKD
;
A
#
# COMPACT_ATOMS: atom_id res chain seq x y z
N MET A 1 -20.87 1.62 -10.12
CA MET A 1 -19.58 0.92 -10.04
C MET A 1 -19.46 0.16 -8.71
N PRO A 2 -18.60 -0.87 -8.54
CA PRO A 2 -18.47 -1.54 -7.27
C PRO A 2 -17.98 -0.55 -6.20
N ARG A 3 -18.59 -0.64 -5.00
CA ARG A 3 -18.13 0.14 -3.84
C ARG A 3 -17.03 -0.64 -3.14
N TYR A 4 -15.83 -0.10 -3.17
CA TYR A 4 -14.69 -0.67 -2.44
C TYR A 4 -14.73 -0.23 -0.97
N PRO A 5 -14.34 -1.09 -0.01
CA PRO A 5 -13.95 -0.65 1.31
C PRO A 5 -12.74 0.28 1.20
N VAL A 6 -12.66 1.28 2.08
CA VAL A 6 -11.56 2.25 2.10
C VAL A 6 -10.77 2.07 3.39
N SER A 7 -9.50 1.76 3.24
CA SER A 7 -8.52 1.62 4.31
C SER A 7 -7.68 2.90 4.45
N PHE A 8 -7.15 3.12 5.64
CA PHE A 8 -6.19 4.19 5.91
C PHE A 8 -4.84 3.59 6.31
N GLN A 9 -3.78 3.91 5.56
CA GLN A 9 -2.42 3.51 5.91
C GLN A 9 -1.95 4.33 7.12
N LEU A 10 -1.74 3.64 8.25
CA LEU A 10 -1.41 4.29 9.52
C LEU A 10 -0.02 4.94 9.56
N TYR A 11 0.84 4.64 8.57
CA TYR A 11 2.09 5.37 8.38
C TYR A 11 1.87 6.88 8.30
N SER A 12 0.77 7.30 7.70
CA SER A 12 0.37 8.71 7.57
C SER A 12 0.12 9.41 8.92
N ALA A 13 -0.24 8.66 9.95
CA ALA A 13 -0.55 9.20 11.27
C ALA A 13 0.49 8.82 12.36
N ARG A 14 1.62 8.20 11.98
CA ARG A 14 2.61 7.63 12.92
C ARG A 14 3.19 8.61 13.95
N PHE A 15 3.17 9.90 13.65
CA PHE A 15 3.68 10.96 14.53
C PHE A 15 2.62 11.61 15.41
N PHE A 16 1.39 11.12 15.40
CA PHE A 16 0.25 11.73 16.09
C PHE A 16 -0.43 10.77 17.10
N PRO A 17 0.29 10.26 18.10
CA PRO A 17 -0.29 9.37 19.11
C PRO A 17 -1.37 10.07 19.93
N PRO A 18 -2.26 9.36 20.64
CA PRO A 18 -2.29 7.90 20.77
C PRO A 18 -3.07 7.21 19.63
N LEU A 19 -2.77 5.91 19.41
CA LEU A 19 -3.40 5.10 18.36
C LEU A 19 -4.93 5.01 18.51
N GLU A 20 -5.44 4.84 19.73
CA GLU A 20 -6.89 4.74 19.97
C GLU A 20 -7.64 5.95 19.42
N ALA A 21 -7.11 7.16 19.65
CA ALA A 21 -7.71 8.39 19.15
C ALA A 21 -7.67 8.46 17.59
N GLN A 22 -6.62 7.91 16.96
CA GLN A 22 -6.55 7.81 15.51
C GLN A 22 -7.65 6.88 14.99
N LEU A 23 -7.78 5.67 15.55
CA LEU A 23 -8.76 4.67 15.12
C LEU A 23 -10.19 5.17 15.30
N GLU A 24 -10.52 5.73 16.47
CA GLU A 24 -11.84 6.32 16.72
C GLU A 24 -12.16 7.44 15.72
N TRP A 25 -11.18 8.28 15.42
CA TRP A 25 -11.38 9.39 14.50
C TRP A 25 -11.58 8.89 13.07
N LEU A 26 -10.77 7.92 12.60
CA LEU A 26 -10.90 7.31 11.27
C LEU A 26 -12.26 6.63 11.08
N ALA A 27 -12.73 5.89 12.09
CA ALA A 27 -14.06 5.28 12.07
C ALA A 27 -15.17 6.32 11.94
N ARG A 28 -15.11 7.41 12.73
CA ARG A 28 -16.08 8.52 12.62
C ARG A 28 -16.01 9.23 11.28
N CYS A 29 -14.84 9.28 10.65
CA CYS A 29 -14.65 9.88 9.32
C CYS A 29 -15.22 9.01 8.18
N GLY A 30 -15.49 7.73 8.45
CA GLY A 30 -16.11 6.80 7.50
C GLY A 30 -15.13 5.89 6.77
N TYR A 31 -13.94 5.67 7.33
CA TYR A 31 -13.06 4.58 6.90
C TYR A 31 -13.63 3.23 7.32
N ASP A 32 -13.39 2.20 6.51
CA ASP A 32 -13.85 0.83 6.78
C ASP A 32 -12.73 -0.01 7.41
N ALA A 33 -11.47 0.34 7.15
CA ALA A 33 -10.31 -0.42 7.55
C ALA A 33 -9.10 0.47 7.83
N VAL A 34 -8.07 -0.14 8.42
CA VAL A 34 -6.72 0.44 8.55
C VAL A 34 -5.68 -0.55 8.07
N GLU A 35 -4.53 -0.01 7.69
CA GLU A 35 -3.36 -0.76 7.29
C GLU A 35 -2.15 -0.33 8.13
N PRO A 36 -1.70 -1.14 9.09
CA PRO A 36 -0.58 -0.77 9.96
C PRO A 36 0.78 -0.93 9.29
N TRP A 37 1.70 -0.05 9.67
CA TRP A 37 3.12 -0.16 9.42
C TRP A 37 3.81 -0.72 10.66
N LEU A 38 4.27 -1.98 10.61
CA LEU A 38 4.72 -2.72 11.80
C LEU A 38 5.86 -2.10 12.61
N PRO A 39 6.85 -1.39 12.02
CA PRO A 39 7.85 -0.72 12.84
C PRO A 39 7.29 0.25 13.90
N ALA A 40 6.11 0.84 13.66
CA ALA A 40 5.43 1.69 14.64
C ALA A 40 4.35 0.95 15.45
N TYR A 41 3.67 -0.04 14.87
CA TYR A 41 2.41 -0.60 15.41
C TYR A 41 2.47 -2.11 15.70
N GLY A 42 3.64 -2.75 15.55
CA GLY A 42 3.76 -4.22 15.58
C GLY A 42 4.08 -4.87 16.93
N ASN A 43 4.18 -4.10 18.03
CA ASN A 43 4.72 -4.63 19.28
C ASN A 43 3.74 -5.50 20.08
N ASP A 44 2.43 -5.26 19.98
CA ASP A 44 1.38 -6.03 20.66
C ASP A 44 0.18 -6.20 19.73
N ALA A 45 0.21 -7.26 18.93
CA ALA A 45 -0.85 -7.55 17.96
C ALA A 45 -2.22 -7.76 18.62
N ALA A 46 -2.25 -8.39 19.80
CA ALA A 46 -3.50 -8.68 20.50
C ALA A 46 -4.14 -7.40 21.07
N LEU A 47 -3.33 -6.48 21.60
CA LEU A 47 -3.82 -5.16 22.03
C LEU A 47 -4.33 -4.38 20.82
N PHE A 48 -3.54 -4.32 19.75
CA PHE A 48 -3.90 -3.58 18.55
C PHE A 48 -5.19 -4.12 17.91
N ARG A 49 -5.33 -5.44 17.84
CA ARG A 49 -6.57 -6.06 17.35
C ARG A 49 -7.79 -5.61 18.18
N ARG A 50 -7.71 -5.63 19.50
CA ARG A 50 -8.80 -5.13 20.36
C ARG A 50 -9.14 -3.66 20.12
N GLN A 51 -8.13 -2.82 19.87
CA GLN A 51 -8.33 -1.40 19.57
C GLN A 51 -9.04 -1.19 18.24
N ILE A 52 -8.66 -1.94 17.18
CA ILE A 52 -9.33 -1.92 15.88
C ILE A 52 -10.79 -2.37 16.03
N ASP A 53 -11.02 -3.48 16.72
CA ASP A 53 -12.38 -4.01 16.95
C ASP A 53 -13.25 -3.02 17.73
N ALA A 54 -12.70 -2.37 18.75
CA ALA A 54 -13.41 -1.37 19.55
C ALA A 54 -13.81 -0.14 18.70
N ALA A 55 -13.01 0.23 17.71
CA ALA A 55 -13.32 1.29 16.77
C ALA A 55 -14.29 0.85 15.65
N GLY A 56 -14.60 -0.43 15.53
CA GLY A 56 -15.45 -0.98 14.46
C GLY A 56 -14.76 -1.01 13.08
N LEU A 57 -13.42 -0.99 13.06
CA LEU A 57 -12.61 -1.08 11.85
C LEU A 57 -12.14 -2.50 11.60
N THR A 58 -11.62 -2.77 10.40
CA THR A 58 -10.93 -4.01 10.05
C THR A 58 -9.46 -3.75 9.70
N CYS A 59 -8.64 -4.80 9.57
CA CYS A 59 -7.28 -4.71 9.07
C CYS A 59 -7.26 -5.20 7.61
N SER A 60 -6.93 -4.34 6.65
CA SER A 60 -6.91 -4.68 5.22
C SER A 60 -5.66 -5.48 4.81
N GLY A 61 -4.56 -5.21 5.44
CA GLY A 61 -3.23 -5.77 5.23
C GLY A 61 -2.27 -5.11 6.21
N PHE A 62 -0.98 -5.36 6.10
CA PHE A 62 0.01 -4.63 6.89
C PHE A 62 1.37 -4.56 6.21
N HIS A 63 2.02 -3.42 6.37
CA HIS A 63 3.38 -3.19 5.88
C HIS A 63 4.42 -3.79 6.83
N MET A 64 5.35 -4.58 6.30
CA MET A 64 6.40 -5.26 7.05
C MET A 64 7.72 -5.33 6.25
N PRO A 65 8.89 -5.43 6.91
CA PRO A 65 10.16 -5.55 6.20
C PRO A 65 10.22 -6.82 5.35
N LEU A 66 10.68 -6.70 4.09
CA LEU A 66 10.87 -7.85 3.18
C LEU A 66 11.74 -8.96 3.81
N ALA A 67 12.83 -8.58 4.47
CA ALA A 67 13.71 -9.52 5.15
C ALA A 67 12.97 -10.42 6.16
N GLY A 68 11.91 -9.92 6.78
CA GLY A 68 11.08 -10.65 7.74
C GLY A 68 10.34 -11.83 7.13
N LEU A 69 9.97 -11.77 5.84
CA LEU A 69 9.31 -12.89 5.14
C LEU A 69 10.20 -14.14 5.08
N VAL A 70 11.52 -13.96 5.03
CA VAL A 70 12.48 -15.06 4.92
C VAL A 70 13.07 -15.41 6.29
N SER A 71 13.43 -14.40 7.10
CA SER A 71 14.16 -14.64 8.36
C SER A 71 13.26 -14.98 9.54
N GLU A 72 12.04 -14.44 9.59
CA GLU A 72 11.12 -14.60 10.73
C GLU A 72 9.66 -14.82 10.26
N PRO A 73 9.38 -15.67 9.27
CA PRO A 73 8.06 -15.76 8.64
C PRO A 73 6.95 -16.04 9.64
N LYS A 74 7.17 -16.94 10.59
CA LYS A 74 6.18 -17.32 11.61
C LYS A 74 5.68 -16.10 12.42
N ARG A 75 6.57 -15.18 12.78
CA ARG A 75 6.20 -13.95 13.52
C ARG A 75 5.15 -13.13 12.76
N PHE A 76 5.33 -12.96 11.46
CA PHE A 76 4.44 -12.17 10.63
C PHE A 76 3.14 -12.92 10.27
N PHE A 77 3.22 -14.24 10.15
CA PHE A 77 2.03 -15.08 9.97
C PHE A 77 1.14 -15.07 11.23
N ASP A 78 1.73 -15.25 12.42
CA ASP A 78 1.02 -15.13 13.69
C ASP A 78 0.39 -13.73 13.86
N TYR A 79 1.10 -12.68 13.41
CA TYR A 79 0.56 -11.31 13.41
C TYR A 79 -0.65 -11.20 12.48
N ALA A 80 -0.56 -11.68 11.24
CA ALA A 80 -1.66 -11.68 10.28
C ALA A 80 -2.92 -12.36 10.84
N HIS A 81 -2.75 -13.56 11.37
CA HIS A 81 -3.84 -14.33 12.00
C HIS A 81 -4.46 -13.59 13.18
N THR A 82 -3.64 -12.98 14.04
CA THR A 82 -4.12 -12.19 15.18
C THR A 82 -4.91 -10.97 14.72
N MET A 83 -4.43 -10.28 13.69
CA MET A 83 -5.09 -9.10 13.12
C MET A 83 -6.32 -9.44 12.28
N GLY A 84 -6.50 -10.70 11.90
CA GLY A 84 -7.61 -11.15 11.07
C GLY A 84 -7.52 -10.65 9.62
N THR A 85 -6.30 -10.46 9.13
CA THR A 85 -6.01 -10.16 7.72
C THR A 85 -5.27 -11.33 7.08
N ASP A 86 -5.39 -11.47 5.77
CA ASP A 86 -4.68 -12.50 5.01
C ASP A 86 -3.49 -11.95 4.21
N THR A 87 -3.21 -10.64 4.26
CA THR A 87 -2.29 -9.99 3.33
C THR A 87 -1.10 -9.33 4.04
N LEU A 88 0.10 -9.78 3.68
CA LEU A 88 1.40 -9.25 4.11
C LEU A 88 1.98 -8.40 2.99
N ILE A 89 2.47 -7.20 3.30
CA ILE A 89 2.89 -6.23 2.29
C ILE A 89 4.31 -5.74 2.60
N PRO A 90 5.36 -6.31 1.98
CA PRO A 90 6.66 -5.67 1.95
C PRO A 90 6.62 -4.41 1.08
N PRO A 91 6.84 -3.20 1.66
CA PRO A 91 6.62 -1.97 0.90
C PRO A 91 7.89 -1.35 0.34
N TYR A 92 9.07 -1.76 0.81
CA TYR A 92 10.22 -0.90 0.65
C TYR A 92 11.55 -1.64 0.69
N LEU A 93 12.49 -1.16 -0.11
CA LEU A 93 13.92 -1.47 -0.01
C LEU A 93 14.67 -0.20 0.36
N THR A 94 15.53 -0.27 1.37
CA THR A 94 16.44 0.83 1.70
C THR A 94 17.38 1.11 0.53
N PRO A 95 17.94 2.32 0.40
CA PRO A 95 18.90 2.62 -0.66
C PRO A 95 20.07 1.62 -0.78
N ALA A 96 20.50 1.03 0.35
CA ALA A 96 21.56 0.04 0.38
C ALA A 96 21.13 -1.34 -0.18
N GLU A 97 19.83 -1.64 -0.17
CA GLU A 97 19.27 -2.90 -0.67
C GLU A 97 18.90 -2.83 -2.16
N ARG A 98 18.83 -1.62 -2.72
CA ARG A 98 18.47 -1.40 -4.12
C ARG A 98 19.63 -1.78 -5.04
N SER A 99 19.42 -2.79 -5.87
CA SER A 99 20.41 -3.21 -6.85
C SER A 99 20.49 -2.23 -8.03
N ILE A 100 21.68 -2.09 -8.60
CA ILE A 100 21.91 -1.37 -9.86
C ILE A 100 21.83 -2.31 -11.07
N THR A 101 21.60 -3.62 -10.87
CA THR A 101 21.59 -4.64 -11.92
C THR A 101 20.26 -5.36 -12.02
N ALA A 102 19.91 -5.82 -13.21
CA ALA A 102 18.71 -6.62 -13.45
C ALA A 102 18.67 -7.89 -12.57
N ASP A 103 19.79 -8.60 -12.43
CA ASP A 103 19.85 -9.84 -11.63
C ASP A 103 19.62 -9.56 -10.14
N GLY A 104 20.04 -8.40 -9.63
CA GLY A 104 19.73 -8.02 -8.27
C GLY A 104 18.23 -7.85 -8.03
N TRP A 105 17.51 -7.25 -8.96
CA TRP A 105 16.06 -7.09 -8.86
C TRP A 105 15.30 -8.40 -9.05
N ARG A 106 15.78 -9.31 -9.91
CA ARG A 106 15.22 -10.67 -10.00
C ARG A 106 15.35 -11.42 -8.68
N ARG A 107 16.52 -11.30 -7.99
CA ARG A 107 16.69 -11.91 -6.65
C ARG A 107 15.69 -11.37 -5.61
N VAL A 108 15.33 -10.08 -5.68
CA VAL A 108 14.25 -9.53 -4.83
C VAL A 108 12.92 -10.22 -5.15
N GLY A 109 12.62 -10.41 -6.43
CA GLY A 109 11.43 -11.15 -6.86
C GLY A 109 11.42 -12.61 -6.39
N GLU A 110 12.56 -13.30 -6.46
CA GLU A 110 12.71 -14.67 -5.95
C GLU A 110 12.48 -14.76 -4.44
N GLN A 111 12.97 -13.78 -3.66
CA GLN A 111 12.68 -13.70 -2.23
C GLN A 111 11.19 -13.49 -1.93
N LEU A 112 10.52 -12.66 -2.73
CA LEU A 112 9.07 -12.49 -2.63
C LEU A 112 8.34 -13.79 -2.95
N ALA A 113 8.76 -14.53 -3.99
CA ALA A 113 8.19 -15.81 -4.37
C ALA A 113 8.33 -16.86 -3.26
N GLU A 114 9.51 -16.95 -2.63
CA GLU A 114 9.77 -17.84 -1.48
C GLU A 114 8.84 -17.50 -0.31
N GLY A 115 8.78 -16.23 0.08
CA GLY A 115 7.89 -15.77 1.14
C GLY A 115 6.41 -16.01 0.84
N ALA A 116 5.99 -15.78 -0.40
CA ALA A 116 4.62 -16.03 -0.83
C ALA A 116 4.25 -17.52 -0.82
N ALA A 117 5.17 -18.41 -1.19
CA ALA A 117 4.95 -19.85 -1.10
C ALA A 117 4.78 -20.31 0.36
N ALA A 118 5.60 -19.79 1.28
CA ALA A 118 5.48 -20.06 2.70
C ALA A 118 4.16 -19.49 3.28
N ALA A 119 3.81 -18.25 2.95
CA ALA A 119 2.57 -17.60 3.40
C ALA A 119 1.32 -18.37 2.92
N LYS A 120 1.34 -18.84 1.67
CA LYS A 120 0.23 -19.62 1.09
C LYS A 120 -0.06 -20.90 1.86
N ALA A 121 0.93 -21.56 2.43
CA ALA A 121 0.75 -22.76 3.25
C ALA A 121 -0.02 -22.47 4.54
N GLU A 122 0.00 -21.23 5.01
CA GLU A 122 -0.74 -20.72 6.17
C GLU A 122 -2.07 -20.01 5.78
N GLY A 123 -2.47 -20.08 4.52
CA GLY A 123 -3.67 -19.40 4.02
C GLY A 123 -3.52 -17.90 3.83
N LEU A 124 -2.28 -17.40 3.79
CA LEU A 124 -1.93 -15.99 3.68
C LEU A 124 -1.45 -15.65 2.26
N LYS A 125 -1.39 -14.35 1.97
CA LYS A 125 -0.95 -13.77 0.70
C LYS A 125 0.19 -12.78 0.93
N VAL A 126 1.01 -12.59 -0.08
CA VAL A 126 2.03 -11.54 -0.11
C VAL A 126 1.74 -10.62 -1.27
N ALA A 127 1.70 -9.31 -1.02
CA ALA A 127 1.60 -8.28 -2.04
C ALA A 127 2.83 -7.36 -1.93
N TRP A 128 3.40 -6.96 -3.08
CA TRP A 128 4.41 -5.91 -3.10
C TRP A 128 3.73 -4.55 -3.16
N HIS A 129 4.28 -3.54 -2.46
CA HIS A 129 3.90 -2.14 -2.61
C HIS A 129 5.06 -1.35 -3.23
N ASN A 130 4.78 -0.55 -4.25
CA ASN A 130 5.79 0.18 -5.02
C ASN A 130 6.07 1.59 -4.51
N HIS A 131 7.28 2.04 -4.86
CA HIS A 131 7.72 3.43 -4.80
C HIS A 131 8.17 3.91 -6.19
N ASP A 132 8.73 5.13 -6.28
CA ASP A 132 9.20 5.72 -7.53
C ASP A 132 10.46 5.04 -8.09
N PHE A 133 11.32 4.52 -7.21
CA PHE A 133 12.62 4.00 -7.61
C PHE A 133 12.53 2.71 -8.45
N GLU A 134 11.47 1.93 -8.33
CA GLU A 134 11.27 0.73 -9.15
C GLU A 134 10.87 1.06 -10.59
N TYR A 135 10.42 2.29 -10.87
CA TYR A 135 10.09 2.74 -12.22
C TYR A 135 11.28 3.37 -12.95
N ARG A 136 12.35 3.70 -12.25
CA ARG A 136 13.58 4.26 -12.85
C ARG A 136 14.32 3.17 -13.60
N LYS A 137 14.55 3.39 -14.91
CA LYS A 137 15.24 2.43 -15.75
C LYS A 137 16.68 2.21 -15.30
N LEU A 138 17.11 0.96 -15.28
CA LEU A 138 18.50 0.56 -15.14
C LEU A 138 19.30 0.92 -16.40
N GLU A 139 20.62 0.76 -16.36
CA GLU A 139 21.50 1.04 -17.51
C GLU A 139 21.14 0.19 -18.76
N ASP A 140 20.63 -1.02 -18.57
CA ASP A 140 20.17 -1.91 -19.62
C ASP A 140 18.78 -1.57 -20.17
N GLY A 141 18.12 -0.52 -19.63
CA GLY A 141 16.81 -0.04 -20.04
C GLY A 141 15.63 -0.75 -19.38
N ASN A 142 15.85 -1.82 -18.62
CA ASN A 142 14.80 -2.50 -17.87
C ASN A 142 14.32 -1.67 -16.65
N ARG A 143 13.06 -1.84 -16.27
CA ARG A 143 12.53 -1.27 -15.04
C ARG A 143 12.58 -2.30 -13.92
N PRO A 144 13.08 -1.93 -12.73
CA PRO A 144 13.11 -2.80 -11.55
C PRO A 144 11.79 -3.49 -11.23
N ILE A 145 10.67 -2.76 -11.26
CA ILE A 145 9.34 -3.31 -10.97
C ILE A 145 8.99 -4.49 -11.89
N ASP A 146 9.32 -4.39 -13.17
CA ASP A 146 9.02 -5.44 -14.16
C ASP A 146 9.83 -6.71 -13.87
N LEU A 147 11.14 -6.55 -13.65
CA LEU A 147 12.06 -7.66 -13.35
C LEU A 147 11.67 -8.39 -12.06
N MET A 148 11.34 -7.61 -11.03
CA MET A 148 10.99 -8.13 -9.72
C MET A 148 9.66 -8.89 -9.77
N LEU A 149 8.60 -8.29 -10.34
CA LEU A 149 7.30 -8.94 -10.41
C LEU A 149 7.28 -10.13 -11.38
N GLU A 150 8.10 -10.12 -12.43
CA GLU A 150 8.28 -11.28 -13.30
C GLU A 150 8.92 -12.44 -12.53
N ALA A 151 10.02 -12.20 -11.83
CA ALA A 151 10.73 -13.21 -11.05
C ALA A 151 9.90 -13.71 -9.84
N ALA A 152 9.09 -12.83 -9.23
CA ALA A 152 8.18 -13.21 -8.15
C ALA A 152 7.07 -14.18 -8.61
N GLY A 153 6.80 -14.24 -9.91
CA GLY A 153 5.77 -15.12 -10.45
C GLY A 153 4.33 -14.73 -10.03
N PRO A 154 3.32 -15.51 -10.39
CA PRO A 154 1.91 -15.15 -10.17
C PRO A 154 1.43 -15.34 -8.73
N GLY A 155 2.28 -15.85 -7.84
CA GLY A 155 1.96 -16.06 -6.42
C GLY A 155 2.11 -14.82 -5.54
N VAL A 156 2.63 -13.74 -6.10
CA VAL A 156 2.78 -12.45 -5.40
C VAL A 156 1.79 -11.46 -5.99
N ASP A 157 0.89 -10.95 -5.17
CA ASP A 157 -0.06 -9.90 -5.50
C ASP A 157 0.63 -8.52 -5.53
N PHE A 158 -0.12 -7.48 -5.90
CA PHE A 158 0.40 -6.12 -6.00
C PHE A 158 -0.56 -5.12 -5.36
N GLU A 159 -0.05 -4.38 -4.39
CA GLU A 159 -0.66 -3.15 -3.89
C GLU A 159 -0.02 -1.98 -4.65
N ILE A 160 -0.69 -1.52 -5.70
CA ILE A 160 -0.18 -0.44 -6.54
C ILE A 160 -0.42 0.92 -5.89
N ASP A 161 0.63 1.72 -5.71
CA ASP A 161 0.53 3.12 -5.29
C ASP A 161 0.59 4.03 -6.53
N ILE A 162 -0.53 4.70 -6.82
CA ILE A 162 -0.70 5.55 -7.99
C ILE A 162 0.14 6.83 -7.89
N GLY A 163 0.33 7.37 -6.70
CA GLY A 163 1.17 8.54 -6.47
C GLY A 163 2.64 8.26 -6.77
N TRP A 164 3.15 7.13 -6.30
CA TRP A 164 4.52 6.73 -6.58
C TRP A 164 4.73 6.31 -8.04
N VAL A 165 3.74 5.67 -8.69
CA VAL A 165 3.77 5.45 -10.15
C VAL A 165 3.96 6.77 -10.88
N THR A 166 3.15 7.79 -10.52
CA THR A 166 3.20 9.13 -11.12
C THR A 166 4.56 9.81 -10.89
N ARG A 167 5.09 9.75 -9.66
CA ARG A 167 6.43 10.29 -9.34
C ARG A 167 7.57 9.52 -10.00
N GLY A 168 7.37 8.24 -10.28
CA GLY A 168 8.28 7.41 -11.05
C GLY A 168 8.24 7.66 -12.56
N TRP A 169 7.45 8.65 -13.02
CA TRP A 169 7.26 9.02 -14.44
C TRP A 169 6.66 7.89 -15.28
N ALA A 170 5.92 6.98 -14.66
CA ALA A 170 5.12 5.97 -15.35
C ALA A 170 3.67 6.44 -15.50
N ASP A 171 2.95 5.86 -16.45
CA ASP A 171 1.54 6.16 -16.69
C ASP A 171 0.66 5.23 -15.83
N PRO A 172 -0.09 5.76 -14.85
CA PRO A 172 -0.93 4.94 -13.99
C PRO A 172 -1.94 4.07 -14.73
N ALA A 173 -2.53 4.55 -15.84
CA ALA A 173 -3.49 3.78 -16.61
C ALA A 173 -2.83 2.57 -17.29
N GLN A 174 -1.61 2.74 -17.79
CA GLN A 174 -0.84 1.63 -18.38
C GLN A 174 -0.42 0.62 -17.32
N GLU A 175 0.02 1.08 -16.13
CA GLU A 175 0.43 0.17 -15.05
C GLU A 175 -0.77 -0.61 -14.49
N LEU A 176 -1.93 0.03 -14.31
CA LEU A 176 -3.18 -0.63 -13.94
C LEU A 176 -3.55 -1.73 -14.94
N ALA A 177 -3.47 -1.45 -16.24
CA ALA A 177 -3.78 -2.44 -17.28
C ALA A 177 -2.74 -3.56 -17.31
N LYS A 178 -1.45 -3.24 -17.18
CA LYS A 178 -0.34 -4.20 -17.25
C LYS A 178 -0.38 -5.23 -16.14
N TYR A 179 -0.71 -4.81 -14.92
CA TYR A 179 -0.69 -5.65 -13.73
C TYR A 179 -2.09 -6.01 -13.20
N ALA A 180 -3.13 -5.83 -14.01
CA ALA A 180 -4.53 -6.02 -13.60
C ALA A 180 -4.77 -7.34 -12.86
N ASP A 181 -4.20 -8.44 -13.33
CA ASP A 181 -4.35 -9.78 -12.76
C ASP A 181 -3.64 -9.97 -11.39
N ARG A 182 -2.83 -8.99 -10.97
CA ARG A 182 -2.09 -9.03 -9.70
C ARG A 182 -2.54 -8.00 -8.70
N ILE A 183 -3.11 -6.87 -9.14
CA ILE A 183 -3.47 -5.76 -8.29
C ILE A 183 -4.64 -6.17 -7.40
N THR A 184 -4.40 -6.31 -6.10
CA THR A 184 -5.41 -6.64 -5.09
C THR A 184 -5.75 -5.47 -4.18
N ALA A 185 -4.90 -4.44 -4.13
CA ALA A 185 -5.15 -3.18 -3.45
C ALA A 185 -4.62 -2.00 -4.29
N ILE A 186 -5.27 -0.85 -4.17
CA ILE A 186 -4.87 0.38 -4.87
C ILE A 186 -4.70 1.50 -3.83
N GLN A 187 -3.48 2.01 -3.71
CA GLN A 187 -3.23 3.20 -2.89
C GLN A 187 -3.53 4.48 -3.68
N LEU A 188 -4.42 5.27 -3.08
CA LEU A 188 -4.89 6.54 -3.61
C LEU A 188 -4.07 7.70 -3.02
N LYS A 189 -2.78 7.67 -3.25
CA LYS A 189 -1.83 8.71 -2.88
C LYS A 189 -1.77 9.76 -3.99
N ASP A 190 -2.04 11.02 -3.67
CA ASP A 190 -2.08 12.08 -4.67
C ASP A 190 -0.87 13.00 -4.60
N THR A 191 -0.50 13.56 -5.73
CA THR A 191 0.70 14.39 -5.88
C THR A 191 0.28 15.85 -6.04
N ALA A 192 0.84 16.74 -5.22
CA ALA A 192 0.60 18.16 -5.33
C ALA A 192 1.08 18.73 -6.68
N PRO A 193 0.51 19.83 -7.16
CA PRO A 193 0.99 20.52 -8.35
C PRO A 193 2.50 20.85 -8.27
N PRO A 194 3.22 20.86 -9.41
CA PRO A 194 4.62 21.21 -9.45
C PRO A 194 4.90 22.55 -8.77
N GLY A 195 5.98 22.60 -7.96
CA GLY A 195 6.37 23.80 -7.22
C GLY A 195 5.77 23.92 -5.81
N ILE A 196 4.84 23.06 -5.44
CA ILE A 196 4.34 22.95 -4.06
C ILE A 196 5.23 21.99 -3.29
N ALA A 197 5.95 22.52 -2.29
CA ALA A 197 6.85 21.72 -1.44
C ALA A 197 6.23 21.36 -0.08
N LEU A 198 5.09 21.94 0.26
CA LEU A 198 4.35 21.60 1.48
C LEU A 198 4.03 20.09 1.48
N ASP A 199 4.12 19.47 2.66
CA ASP A 199 3.85 18.05 2.85
C ASP A 199 4.65 17.16 1.87
N GLU A 200 5.89 17.55 1.58
CA GLU A 200 6.80 16.86 0.64
C GLU A 200 6.23 16.72 -0.78
N GLY A 201 5.33 17.64 -1.17
CA GLY A 201 4.67 17.64 -2.48
C GLY A 201 3.59 16.56 -2.62
N TRP A 202 3.09 16.01 -1.53
CA TRP A 202 1.89 15.17 -1.53
C TRP A 202 0.63 16.00 -1.30
N ALA A 203 -0.51 15.45 -1.65
CA ALA A 203 -1.81 16.09 -1.47
C ALA A 203 -2.85 15.08 -0.97
N ALA A 204 -3.94 15.56 -0.42
CA ALA A 204 -5.09 14.71 -0.18
C ALA A 204 -5.65 14.18 -1.51
N THR A 205 -6.16 12.96 -1.51
CA THR A 205 -6.74 12.35 -2.71
C THR A 205 -7.80 13.25 -3.31
N GLY A 206 -7.63 13.63 -4.56
CA GLY A 206 -8.50 14.54 -5.29
C GLY A 206 -8.14 16.02 -5.22
N ASP A 207 -7.15 16.41 -4.41
CA ASP A 207 -6.63 17.78 -4.33
C ASP A 207 -5.33 17.97 -5.11
N GLY A 208 -4.78 16.88 -5.64
CA GLY A 208 -3.55 16.86 -6.41
C GLY A 208 -3.77 16.93 -7.92
N ILE A 209 -2.81 16.35 -8.65
CA ILE A 209 -2.79 16.39 -10.13
C ILE A 209 -3.26 15.09 -10.78
N ILE A 210 -3.53 14.04 -10.01
CA ILE A 210 -3.91 12.75 -10.55
C ILE A 210 -5.40 12.80 -10.97
N ASP A 211 -5.67 12.43 -12.22
CA ASP A 211 -7.03 12.36 -12.74
C ASP A 211 -7.74 11.07 -12.28
N TRP A 212 -8.22 11.09 -11.05
CA TRP A 212 -8.93 9.96 -10.45
C TRP A 212 -10.24 9.63 -11.18
N LEU A 213 -10.90 10.61 -11.81
CA LEU A 213 -12.11 10.37 -12.60
C LEU A 213 -11.83 9.51 -13.82
N ALA A 214 -10.66 9.71 -14.46
CA ALA A 214 -10.22 8.89 -15.58
C ALA A 214 -9.71 7.50 -15.13
N LEU A 215 -9.07 7.41 -13.96
CA LEU A 215 -8.47 6.15 -13.47
C LEU A 215 -9.48 5.22 -12.80
N TYR A 216 -10.45 5.75 -12.05
CA TYR A 216 -11.38 4.95 -11.26
C TYR A 216 -12.13 3.86 -12.06
N PRO A 217 -12.62 4.11 -13.28
CA PRO A 217 -13.24 3.06 -14.09
C PRO A 217 -12.33 1.88 -14.40
N LEU A 218 -11.00 2.09 -14.45
CA LEU A 218 -10.02 1.06 -14.74
C LEU A 218 -9.83 0.07 -13.58
N PHE A 219 -10.16 0.47 -12.35
CA PHE A 219 -10.04 -0.39 -11.17
C PHE A 219 -10.89 -1.66 -11.29
N ALA A 220 -12.04 -1.56 -11.96
CA ALA A 220 -12.93 -2.71 -12.17
C ALA A 220 -12.32 -3.82 -13.04
N ALA A 221 -11.28 -3.52 -13.82
CA ALA A 221 -10.54 -4.51 -14.61
C ALA A 221 -9.44 -5.22 -13.79
N THR A 222 -9.15 -4.75 -12.57
CA THR A 222 -8.17 -5.35 -11.66
C THR A 222 -8.83 -6.34 -10.70
N ARG A 223 -8.03 -6.99 -9.87
CA ARG A 223 -8.50 -7.82 -8.74
C ARG A 223 -8.64 -7.03 -7.45
N ALA A 224 -8.48 -5.70 -7.49
CA ALA A 224 -8.53 -4.86 -6.29
C ALA A 224 -9.85 -5.04 -5.54
N ASN A 225 -9.75 -5.22 -4.24
CA ASN A 225 -10.89 -5.36 -3.32
C ASN A 225 -10.88 -4.32 -2.19
N VAL A 226 -9.87 -3.46 -2.14
CA VAL A 226 -9.71 -2.38 -1.17
C VAL A 226 -8.99 -1.18 -1.81
N LEU A 227 -9.38 0.03 -1.41
CA LEU A 227 -8.66 1.26 -1.71
C LEU A 227 -7.98 1.73 -0.44
N VAL A 228 -6.71 2.13 -0.53
CA VAL A 228 -5.91 2.56 0.61
C VAL A 228 -5.55 4.03 0.47
N VAL A 229 -5.80 4.82 1.50
CA VAL A 229 -5.42 6.24 1.55
C VAL A 229 -4.10 6.36 2.29
N GLU A 230 -3.12 6.98 1.67
CA GLU A 230 -1.81 7.22 2.27
C GLU A 230 -1.23 8.59 1.94
N HIS A 231 -0.41 9.08 2.88
CA HIS A 231 0.45 10.26 2.74
C HIS A 231 1.71 10.07 3.59
N ASP A 232 2.91 10.38 3.05
CA ASP A 232 4.16 10.08 3.76
C ASP A 232 4.31 10.88 5.06
N ASN A 233 3.98 12.16 5.04
CA ASN A 233 4.20 13.05 6.18
C ASN A 233 3.26 14.27 6.16
N PRO A 234 1.96 14.09 6.41
CA PRO A 234 1.02 15.19 6.41
C PRO A 234 1.22 16.09 7.64
N THR A 235 1.23 17.40 7.43
CA THR A 235 1.26 18.38 8.53
C THR A 235 -0.01 18.29 9.39
N ASP A 236 -1.17 18.06 8.74
CA ASP A 236 -2.47 17.82 9.37
C ASP A 236 -3.07 16.52 8.81
N TRP A 237 -2.77 15.40 9.49
CA TRP A 237 -3.22 14.09 9.05
C TRP A 237 -4.76 13.96 9.07
N GLN A 238 -5.45 14.66 9.98
CA GLN A 238 -6.91 14.59 10.09
C GLN A 238 -7.57 15.32 8.94
N ALA A 239 -7.10 16.52 8.60
CA ALA A 239 -7.58 17.24 7.43
C ALA A 239 -7.30 16.46 6.14
N PHE A 240 -6.10 15.89 6.00
CA PHE A 240 -5.75 15.00 4.88
C PHE A 240 -6.72 13.83 4.77
N ALA A 241 -6.90 13.07 5.85
CA ALA A 241 -7.74 11.89 5.85
C ALA A 241 -9.22 12.22 5.58
N ALA A 242 -9.75 13.31 6.17
CA ALA A 242 -11.15 13.74 5.96
C ALA A 242 -11.42 14.14 4.50
N ARG A 243 -10.49 14.88 3.88
CA ARG A 243 -10.63 15.33 2.50
C ARG A 243 -10.55 14.16 1.54
N SER A 244 -9.58 13.27 1.74
CA SER A 244 -9.40 12.07 0.92
C SER A 244 -10.63 11.16 0.94
N ILE A 245 -11.15 10.81 2.13
CA ILE A 245 -12.32 9.93 2.20
C ILE A 245 -13.58 10.58 1.62
N ALA A 246 -13.76 11.90 1.82
CA ALA A 246 -14.90 12.64 1.25
C ALA A 246 -14.86 12.60 -0.29
N TYR A 247 -13.70 12.83 -0.89
CA TYR A 247 -13.53 12.74 -2.34
C TYR A 247 -13.80 11.33 -2.86
N ILE A 248 -13.21 10.29 -2.24
CA ILE A 248 -13.39 8.90 -2.65
C ILE A 248 -14.87 8.50 -2.57
N ARG A 249 -15.57 8.88 -1.50
CA ARG A 249 -17.01 8.61 -1.36
C ARG A 249 -17.85 9.34 -2.39
N ALA A 250 -17.43 10.52 -2.85
CA ALA A 250 -18.09 11.21 -3.96
C ALA A 250 -17.80 10.51 -5.30
N LEU A 251 -16.55 10.12 -5.54
CA LEU A 251 -16.13 9.39 -6.75
C LEU A 251 -16.87 8.06 -6.93
N THR A 252 -17.24 7.40 -5.82
CA THR A 252 -17.85 6.05 -5.82
C THR A 252 -19.39 6.06 -5.77
N LYS A 253 -20.05 7.23 -5.80
CA LYS A 253 -21.52 7.36 -5.67
C LYS A 253 -22.32 7.07 -6.93
N ASP A 254 -21.67 7.08 -8.10
CA ASP A 254 -22.27 6.81 -9.41
C ASP A 254 -21.81 5.43 -9.92
#